data_b9108d7fa9acca69609524f630e46872
#
_entry.id   b9108d7fa9acca69609524f630e46872
#
_cell.length_a   1.000
_cell.length_b   1.000
_cell.length_c   1.000
_cell.angle_alpha   90.00
_cell.angle_beta   90.00
_cell.angle_gamma   90.00
#
_symmetry.space_group_name_H-M   'P 1'
#
loop_
_entity.id
_entity.type
_entity.pdbx_description
1 polymer ?
#
loop_
_entity_poly.entity_id
_entity_poly.type
_entity_poly.pdbx_seq_one_letter_code
_entity_poly.pdbx_strand_id
1 'polypeptide(L)'
;DAMMACAAEAKAEDLGEEPGRSWLAHRHDVSFKQSKIYKAGAFVDTFEVATTWSGVEPLYEAVRRAAAPHVVVMAHFSHVYPGGCSIYFTLAGGGGDLKEMSARYDAAWKVALETAQEQGAAIAHHHGVGLARRPYMAMAHGEGTQWFHALKSTFDPQGILNPGKLFEAHES
;
A
#
# COMPACT_ATOMS: atom_id res chain seq x y z
N ASP A 1 5.09 -29.35 -5.68
CA ASP A 1 4.28 -30.51 -6.11
C ASP A 1 2.83 -30.39 -5.61
N ALA A 2 2.54 -30.04 -4.33
CA ALA A 2 1.17 -29.81 -3.86
C ALA A 2 0.47 -28.66 -4.61
N MET A 3 1.20 -27.61 -4.90
CA MET A 3 0.70 -26.45 -5.64
C MET A 3 0.29 -26.82 -7.07
N MET A 4 1.09 -27.65 -7.75
CA MET A 4 0.76 -28.14 -9.09
C MET A 4 -0.46 -29.07 -9.08
N ALA A 5 -0.64 -29.87 -8.01
CA ALA A 5 -1.82 -30.73 -7.86
C ALA A 5 -3.09 -29.85 -7.69
N CYS A 6 -3.08 -28.84 -6.83
CA CYS A 6 -4.19 -27.90 -6.67
C CYS A 6 -4.50 -27.12 -7.96
N ALA A 7 -3.46 -26.71 -8.69
CA ALA A 7 -3.62 -26.03 -9.97
C ALA A 7 -4.29 -26.95 -11.02
N ALA A 8 -3.90 -28.22 -11.07
CA ALA A 8 -4.51 -29.22 -11.97
C ALA A 8 -5.99 -29.49 -11.61
N GLU A 9 -6.32 -29.59 -10.31
CA GLU A 9 -7.71 -29.72 -9.85
C GLU A 9 -8.56 -28.51 -10.26
N ALA A 10 -7.98 -27.30 -10.16
CA ALA A 10 -8.61 -26.05 -10.58
C ALA A 10 -8.62 -25.88 -12.12
N LYS A 11 -8.15 -26.85 -12.89
CA LYS A 11 -8.03 -26.78 -14.36
C LYS A 11 -7.19 -25.60 -14.84
N ALA A 12 -6.18 -25.22 -14.08
CA ALA A 12 -5.23 -24.19 -14.49
C ALA A 12 -4.31 -24.73 -15.60
N GLU A 13 -3.98 -23.86 -16.55
CA GLU A 13 -3.04 -24.16 -17.63
C GLU A 13 -1.62 -23.81 -17.18
N ASP A 14 -0.68 -24.73 -17.36
CA ASP A 14 0.74 -24.46 -17.17
C ASP A 14 1.31 -23.78 -18.41
N LEU A 15 1.67 -22.53 -18.28
CA LEU A 15 2.26 -21.71 -19.36
C LEU A 15 3.79 -21.84 -19.43
N GLY A 16 4.38 -22.73 -18.63
CA GLY A 16 5.82 -22.95 -18.57
C GLY A 16 6.59 -21.78 -17.94
N GLU A 17 7.88 -21.67 -18.26
CA GLU A 17 8.80 -20.70 -17.65
C GLU A 17 8.77 -19.32 -18.33
N GLU A 18 8.28 -19.19 -19.54
CA GLU A 18 8.40 -17.97 -20.35
C GLU A 18 7.76 -16.74 -19.70
N PRO A 19 6.57 -16.80 -19.09
CA PRO A 19 6.00 -15.65 -18.38
C PRO A 19 6.89 -15.15 -17.23
N GLY A 20 7.50 -16.08 -16.50
CA GLY A 20 8.43 -15.75 -15.40
C GLY A 20 9.73 -15.12 -15.92
N ARG A 21 10.29 -15.65 -16.99
CA ARG A 21 11.50 -15.10 -17.64
C ARG A 21 11.24 -13.71 -18.21
N SER A 22 10.12 -13.52 -18.87
CA SER A 22 9.69 -12.22 -19.38
C SER A 22 9.52 -11.18 -18.26
N TRP A 23 8.85 -11.57 -17.16
CA TRP A 23 8.75 -10.71 -15.99
C TRP A 23 10.13 -10.34 -15.42
N LEU A 24 11.04 -11.31 -15.28
CA LEU A 24 12.37 -11.09 -14.73
C LEU A 24 13.18 -10.08 -15.58
N ALA A 25 13.05 -10.17 -16.90
CA ALA A 25 13.71 -9.25 -17.83
C ALA A 25 13.19 -7.82 -17.74
N HIS A 26 11.90 -7.63 -17.46
CA HIS A 26 11.21 -6.34 -17.52
C HIS A 26 10.77 -5.77 -16.16
N ARG A 27 11.12 -6.42 -15.05
CA ARG A 27 10.64 -6.03 -13.71
C ARG A 27 10.99 -4.60 -13.27
N HIS A 28 12.00 -4.01 -13.88
CA HIS A 28 12.43 -2.63 -13.59
C HIS A 28 11.78 -1.57 -14.51
N ASP A 29 11.03 -2.00 -15.53
CA ASP A 29 10.46 -1.08 -16.55
C ASP A 29 9.20 -0.36 -16.07
N VAL A 30 8.62 -0.75 -14.94
CA VAL A 30 7.32 -0.24 -14.45
C VAL A 30 7.36 1.25 -14.20
N SER A 31 8.45 1.76 -13.60
CA SER A 31 8.61 3.18 -13.25
C SER A 31 8.53 4.11 -14.46
N PHE A 32 9.01 3.66 -15.63
CA PHE A 32 9.01 4.45 -16.86
C PHE A 32 7.64 4.51 -17.55
N LYS A 33 6.73 3.60 -17.19
CA LYS A 33 5.38 3.53 -17.79
C LYS A 33 4.40 4.50 -17.15
N GLN A 34 4.60 4.88 -15.90
CA GLN A 34 3.70 5.78 -15.16
C GLN A 34 3.58 7.17 -15.80
N SER A 35 4.66 7.72 -16.35
CA SER A 35 4.64 9.03 -17.00
C SER A 35 3.66 9.11 -18.18
N LYS A 36 3.40 8.00 -18.87
CA LYS A 36 2.42 7.94 -19.95
C LYS A 36 0.99 7.98 -19.42
N ILE A 37 0.75 7.36 -18.28
CA ILE A 37 -0.55 7.35 -17.59
C ILE A 37 -0.90 8.76 -17.14
N TYR A 38 0.03 9.45 -16.48
CA TYR A 38 -0.18 10.84 -16.04
C TYR A 38 -0.43 11.80 -17.22
N LYS A 39 0.31 11.65 -18.33
CA LYS A 39 0.07 12.43 -19.54
C LYS A 39 -1.31 12.17 -20.17
N ALA A 40 -1.88 11.00 -19.95
CA ALA A 40 -3.22 10.65 -20.41
C ALA A 40 -4.34 11.14 -19.46
N GLY A 41 -4.01 11.92 -18.41
CA GLY A 41 -4.99 12.42 -17.44
C GLY A 41 -5.51 11.35 -16.48
N ALA A 42 -4.66 10.38 -16.17
CA ALA A 42 -4.96 9.32 -15.20
C ALA A 42 -3.83 9.14 -14.21
N PHE A 43 -4.10 8.47 -13.09
CA PHE A 43 -3.09 8.04 -12.13
C PHE A 43 -3.25 6.56 -11.79
N VAL A 44 -2.14 5.95 -11.44
CA VAL A 44 -2.07 4.64 -10.82
C VAL A 44 -1.09 4.74 -9.67
N ASP A 45 -1.52 4.34 -8.50
CA ASP A 45 -0.64 4.27 -7.33
C ASP A 45 -0.95 3.03 -6.50
N THR A 46 -0.07 2.71 -5.59
CA THR A 46 -0.15 1.49 -4.81
C THR A 46 0.13 1.74 -3.34
N PHE A 47 -0.61 1.07 -2.48
CA PHE A 47 -0.27 0.99 -1.06
C PHE A 47 -0.33 -0.46 -0.59
N GLU A 48 0.51 -0.77 0.35
CA GLU A 48 0.60 -2.11 0.91
C GLU A 48 0.29 -2.08 2.40
N VAL A 49 -0.50 -3.04 2.80
CA VAL A 49 -0.92 -3.30 4.19
C VAL A 49 -0.67 -4.77 4.51
N ALA A 50 -0.62 -5.13 5.79
CA ALA A 50 -0.48 -6.52 6.21
C ALA A 50 -1.49 -6.86 7.30
N THR A 51 -1.97 -8.10 7.29
CA THR A 51 -2.91 -8.60 8.29
C THR A 51 -2.76 -10.11 8.49
N THR A 52 -3.38 -10.62 9.54
CA THR A 52 -3.48 -12.05 9.80
C THR A 52 -4.41 -12.74 8.82
N TRP A 53 -4.32 -14.06 8.66
CA TRP A 53 -5.17 -14.81 7.73
C TRP A 53 -6.67 -14.59 7.95
N SER A 54 -7.11 -14.49 9.21
CA SER A 54 -8.53 -14.20 9.52
C SER A 54 -8.97 -12.79 9.12
N GLY A 55 -8.03 -11.86 8.99
CA GLY A 55 -8.29 -10.48 8.60
C GLY A 55 -8.23 -10.22 7.08
N VAL A 56 -7.72 -11.17 6.27
CA VAL A 56 -7.45 -10.93 4.84
C VAL A 56 -8.71 -10.59 4.06
N GLU A 57 -9.73 -11.42 4.13
CA GLU A 57 -10.97 -11.22 3.39
C GLU A 57 -11.75 -9.98 3.89
N PRO A 58 -11.99 -9.80 5.21
CA PRO A 58 -12.63 -8.59 5.72
C PRO A 58 -11.92 -7.30 5.31
N LEU A 59 -10.59 -7.27 5.40
CA LEU A 59 -9.77 -6.12 5.02
C LEU A 59 -9.89 -5.81 3.52
N TYR A 60 -9.76 -6.84 2.67
CA TYR A 60 -9.88 -6.69 1.23
C TYR A 60 -11.24 -6.09 0.84
N GLU A 61 -12.32 -6.68 1.34
CA GLU A 61 -13.68 -6.23 1.03
C GLU A 61 -13.98 -4.83 1.56
N ALA A 62 -13.51 -4.49 2.77
CA ALA A 62 -13.71 -3.18 3.37
C ALA A 62 -12.99 -2.09 2.57
N VAL A 63 -11.71 -2.26 2.28
CA VAL A 63 -10.91 -1.29 1.52
C VAL A 63 -11.45 -1.13 0.11
N ARG A 64 -11.76 -2.24 -0.57
CA ARG A 64 -12.33 -2.21 -1.92
C ARG A 64 -13.64 -1.42 -1.96
N ARG A 65 -14.53 -1.65 -1.00
CA ARG A 65 -15.81 -0.96 -0.91
C ARG A 65 -15.66 0.53 -0.59
N ALA A 66 -14.78 0.87 0.33
CA ALA A 66 -14.56 2.26 0.73
C ALA A 66 -13.93 3.10 -0.39
N ALA A 67 -12.97 2.55 -1.14
CA ALA A 67 -12.26 3.27 -2.18
C ALA A 67 -12.97 3.27 -3.55
N ALA A 68 -13.88 2.32 -3.80
CA ALA A 68 -14.60 2.18 -5.09
C ALA A 68 -15.34 3.45 -5.59
N PRO A 69 -15.90 4.33 -4.73
CA PRO A 69 -16.50 5.58 -5.20
C PRO A 69 -15.49 6.56 -5.84
N HIS A 70 -14.21 6.41 -5.54
CA HIS A 70 -13.15 7.33 -5.97
C HIS A 70 -12.30 6.76 -7.11
N VAL A 71 -12.01 5.44 -7.07
CA VAL A 71 -11.03 4.80 -7.95
C VAL A 71 -11.41 3.36 -8.25
N VAL A 72 -10.81 2.81 -9.30
CA VAL A 72 -10.76 1.35 -9.50
C VAL A 72 -9.74 0.78 -8.54
N VAL A 73 -10.11 -0.27 -7.82
CA VAL A 73 -9.28 -0.94 -6.84
C VAL A 73 -8.95 -2.35 -7.32
N MET A 74 -7.67 -2.63 -7.41
CA MET A 74 -7.14 -3.97 -7.64
C MET A 74 -6.35 -4.40 -6.42
N ALA A 75 -6.19 -5.70 -6.19
CA ALA A 75 -5.43 -6.22 -5.07
C ALA A 75 -4.55 -7.39 -5.52
N HIS A 76 -3.33 -7.40 -5.02
CA HIS A 76 -2.38 -8.49 -5.17
C HIS A 76 -2.00 -8.98 -3.77
N PHE A 77 -2.24 -10.26 -3.51
CA PHE A 77 -1.88 -10.90 -2.25
C PHE A 77 -0.46 -11.43 -2.36
N SER A 78 0.44 -10.89 -1.56
CA SER A 78 1.87 -11.23 -1.62
C SER A 78 2.47 -11.37 -0.22
N HIS A 79 3.76 -11.71 -0.14
CA HIS A 79 4.47 -11.91 1.12
C HIS A 79 3.68 -12.77 2.10
N VAL A 80 3.48 -14.01 1.69
CA VAL A 80 2.73 -15.03 2.44
C VAL A 80 3.59 -15.55 3.60
N TYR A 81 3.06 -15.46 4.82
CA TYR A 81 3.70 -15.90 6.06
C TYR A 81 2.79 -16.92 6.77
N PRO A 82 3.33 -17.70 7.73
CA PRO A 82 2.48 -18.58 8.54
C PRO A 82 1.31 -17.86 9.24
N GLY A 83 1.51 -16.62 9.69
CA GLY A 83 0.52 -15.85 10.44
C GLY A 83 -0.41 -14.97 9.59
N GLY A 84 -0.13 -14.76 8.32
CA GLY A 84 -0.89 -13.84 7.46
C GLY A 84 -0.19 -13.50 6.16
N CYS A 85 -0.64 -12.44 5.50
CA CYS A 85 0.00 -11.95 4.29
C CYS A 85 -0.09 -10.43 4.16
N SER A 86 0.65 -9.87 3.20
CA SER A 86 0.42 -8.51 2.75
C SER A 86 -0.59 -8.47 1.60
N ILE A 87 -1.35 -7.38 1.55
CA ILE A 87 -2.22 -7.04 0.43
C ILE A 87 -1.66 -5.77 -0.21
N TYR A 88 -1.30 -5.89 -1.48
CA TYR A 88 -0.82 -4.81 -2.32
C TYR A 88 -1.99 -4.27 -3.13
N PHE A 89 -2.60 -3.20 -2.64
CA PHE A 89 -3.69 -2.54 -3.35
C PHE A 89 -3.15 -1.61 -4.42
N THR A 90 -3.74 -1.68 -5.60
CA THR A 90 -3.50 -0.72 -6.68
C THR A 90 -4.75 0.12 -6.87
N LEU A 91 -4.58 1.44 -6.78
CA LEU A 91 -5.61 2.44 -6.98
C LEU A 91 -5.41 3.07 -8.36
N ALA A 92 -6.41 2.99 -9.22
CA ALA A 92 -6.36 3.60 -10.55
C ALA A 92 -7.54 4.55 -10.74
N GLY A 93 -7.24 5.78 -11.12
CA GLY A 93 -8.25 6.81 -11.33
C GLY A 93 -7.84 7.79 -12.43
N GLY A 94 -8.77 8.65 -12.82
CA GLY A 94 -8.51 9.65 -13.84
C GLY A 94 -9.77 10.43 -14.20
N GLY A 95 -9.64 11.28 -15.20
CA GLY A 95 -10.72 12.16 -15.68
C GLY A 95 -10.87 13.44 -14.87
N GLY A 96 -11.44 14.44 -15.49
CA GLY A 96 -11.51 15.79 -14.95
C GLY A 96 -10.22 16.60 -15.14
N ASP A 97 -10.16 17.74 -14.49
CA ASP A 97 -8.94 18.55 -14.46
C ASP A 97 -7.95 18.03 -13.39
N LEU A 98 -6.76 18.64 -13.33
CA LEU A 98 -5.72 18.25 -12.38
C LEU A 98 -6.15 18.38 -10.92
N LYS A 99 -6.98 19.39 -10.60
CA LYS A 99 -7.48 19.63 -9.26
C LYS A 99 -8.47 18.54 -8.84
N GLU A 100 -9.39 18.18 -9.72
CA GLU A 100 -10.35 17.09 -9.49
C GLU A 100 -9.64 15.74 -9.36
N MET A 101 -8.63 15.49 -10.19
CA MET A 101 -7.84 14.27 -10.15
C MET A 101 -7.05 14.16 -8.84
N SER A 102 -6.42 15.25 -8.38
CA SER A 102 -5.71 15.30 -7.09
C SER A 102 -6.66 15.07 -5.92
N ALA A 103 -7.81 15.75 -5.90
CA ALA A 103 -8.80 15.57 -4.84
C ALA A 103 -9.33 14.12 -4.77
N ARG A 104 -9.52 13.49 -5.92
CA ARG A 104 -9.92 12.07 -6.00
C ARG A 104 -8.81 11.13 -5.49
N TYR A 105 -7.57 11.41 -5.84
CA TYR A 105 -6.40 10.68 -5.35
C TYR A 105 -6.31 10.77 -3.82
N ASP A 106 -6.37 11.98 -3.27
CA ASP A 106 -6.27 12.22 -1.82
C ASP A 106 -7.42 11.54 -1.07
N ALA A 107 -8.65 11.62 -1.60
CA ALA A 107 -9.80 10.95 -1.02
C ALA A 107 -9.66 9.43 -1.02
N ALA A 108 -9.17 8.85 -2.13
CA ALA A 108 -8.95 7.40 -2.23
C ALA A 108 -7.90 6.91 -1.21
N TRP A 109 -6.77 7.61 -1.10
CA TRP A 109 -5.73 7.30 -0.13
C TRP A 109 -6.23 7.39 1.31
N LYS A 110 -6.95 8.48 1.62
CA LYS A 110 -7.52 8.71 2.94
C LYS A 110 -8.43 7.56 3.36
N VAL A 111 -9.49 7.29 2.58
CA VAL A 111 -10.47 6.26 2.96
C VAL A 111 -9.84 4.85 2.98
N ALA A 112 -8.88 4.57 2.12
CA ALA A 112 -8.21 3.28 2.08
C ALA A 112 -7.36 3.03 3.34
N LEU A 113 -6.57 4.02 3.78
CA LEU A 113 -5.74 3.89 4.98
C LEU A 113 -6.57 3.89 6.27
N GLU A 114 -7.57 4.76 6.37
CA GLU A 114 -8.49 4.78 7.52
C GLU A 114 -9.20 3.44 7.67
N THR A 115 -9.76 2.92 6.58
CA THR A 115 -10.42 1.61 6.58
C THR A 115 -9.45 0.48 6.94
N ALA A 116 -8.22 0.51 6.42
CA ALA A 116 -7.22 -0.51 6.76
C ALA A 116 -6.90 -0.51 8.26
N GLN A 117 -6.78 0.66 8.89
CA GLN A 117 -6.57 0.78 10.33
C GLN A 117 -7.77 0.31 11.14
N GLU A 118 -9.00 0.66 10.73
CA GLU A 118 -10.24 0.20 11.36
C GLU A 118 -10.35 -1.33 11.34
N GLN A 119 -9.82 -1.97 10.29
CA GLN A 119 -9.74 -3.43 10.19
C GLN A 119 -8.54 -4.03 10.95
N GLY A 120 -7.78 -3.22 11.69
CA GLY A 120 -6.64 -3.69 12.48
C GLY A 120 -5.42 -4.09 11.64
N ALA A 121 -5.33 -3.65 10.41
CA ALA A 121 -4.18 -3.94 9.55
C ALA A 121 -2.98 -3.05 9.89
N ALA A 122 -1.78 -3.57 9.68
CA ALA A 122 -0.58 -2.75 9.60
C ALA A 122 -0.62 -1.93 8.32
N ILE A 123 -0.54 -0.60 8.44
CA ILE A 123 -0.67 0.35 7.31
C ILE A 123 0.57 0.50 6.45
N ALA A 124 1.65 -0.17 6.83
CA ALA A 124 2.87 -0.31 6.05
C ALA A 124 3.48 -1.68 6.36
N HIS A 125 4.04 -2.34 5.36
CA HIS A 125 4.75 -3.59 5.52
C HIS A 125 6.24 -3.38 5.24
N HIS A 126 6.65 -3.24 3.98
CA HIS A 126 8.06 -3.02 3.61
C HIS A 126 8.32 -1.72 2.81
N HIS A 127 7.27 -1.01 2.42
CA HIS A 127 7.41 0.23 1.63
C HIS A 127 7.79 1.46 2.45
N GLY A 128 7.79 1.37 3.78
CA GLY A 128 7.99 2.51 4.68
C GLY A 128 6.77 3.43 4.75
N VAL A 129 6.92 4.51 5.51
CA VAL A 129 5.82 5.42 5.86
C VAL A 129 5.70 6.59 4.88
N GLY A 130 6.80 7.28 4.63
CA GLY A 130 6.83 8.48 3.80
C GLY A 130 5.95 9.60 4.39
N LEU A 131 5.46 10.47 3.50
CA LEU A 131 4.53 11.55 3.86
C LEU A 131 3.07 11.07 3.82
N ALA A 132 2.73 10.17 2.92
CA ALA A 132 1.35 9.72 2.71
C ALA A 132 0.76 8.99 3.92
N ARG A 133 1.58 8.22 4.65
CA ARG A 133 1.14 7.45 5.82
C ARG A 133 1.40 8.17 7.15
N ARG A 134 2.21 9.22 7.16
CA ARG A 134 2.58 9.96 8.36
C ARG A 134 1.37 10.38 9.23
N PRO A 135 0.28 10.93 8.70
CA PRO A 135 -0.88 11.34 9.51
C PRO A 135 -1.54 10.18 10.29
N TYR A 136 -1.31 8.95 9.87
CA TYR A 136 -1.93 7.75 10.44
C TYR A 136 -1.04 7.03 11.45
N MET A 137 0.22 7.45 11.60
CA MET A 137 1.20 6.73 12.41
C MET A 137 0.90 6.80 13.90
N ALA A 138 0.42 7.95 14.40
CA ALA A 138 0.05 8.10 15.81
C ALA A 138 -1.07 7.10 16.19
N MET A 139 -2.07 6.93 15.34
CA MET A 139 -3.14 5.97 15.56
C MET A 139 -2.64 4.52 15.42
N ALA A 140 -1.74 4.25 14.48
CA ALA A 140 -1.19 2.92 14.25
C ALA A 140 -0.30 2.43 15.41
N HIS A 141 0.40 3.33 16.09
CA HIS A 141 1.36 2.99 17.13
C HIS A 141 0.95 3.39 18.55
N GLY A 142 -0.10 4.22 18.69
CA GLY A 142 -0.59 4.67 19.99
C GLY A 142 0.53 5.26 20.86
N GLU A 143 0.66 4.75 22.08
CA GLU A 143 1.70 5.18 23.03
C GLU A 143 3.13 4.93 22.56
N GLY A 144 3.35 3.99 21.63
CA GLY A 144 4.66 3.75 21.03
C GLY A 144 5.24 4.95 20.30
N THR A 145 4.40 5.90 19.88
CA THR A 145 4.80 7.17 19.29
C THR A 145 5.70 7.98 20.24
N GLN A 146 5.43 7.97 21.54
CA GLN A 146 6.21 8.69 22.56
C GLN A 146 7.65 8.12 22.66
N TRP A 147 7.78 6.81 22.59
CA TRP A 147 9.10 6.14 22.59
C TRP A 147 9.91 6.53 21.35
N PHE A 148 9.26 6.59 20.20
CA PHE A 148 9.92 7.05 18.97
C PHE A 148 10.41 8.49 19.11
N HIS A 149 9.60 9.41 19.62
CA HIS A 149 9.99 10.80 19.83
C HIS A 149 11.13 10.94 20.83
N ALA A 150 11.11 10.18 21.91
CA ALA A 150 12.20 10.18 22.91
C ALA A 150 13.53 9.72 22.28
N LEU A 151 13.51 8.64 21.51
CA LEU A 151 14.69 8.16 20.78
C LEU A 151 15.15 9.18 19.75
N LYS A 152 14.22 9.74 18.96
CA LYS A 152 14.54 10.76 17.96
C LYS A 152 15.21 11.97 18.58
N SER A 153 14.67 12.51 19.67
CA SER A 153 15.26 13.67 20.38
C SER A 153 16.63 13.36 20.97
N THR A 154 16.88 12.12 21.38
CA THR A 154 18.18 11.70 21.92
C THR A 154 19.26 11.63 20.84
N PHE A 155 18.94 11.04 19.68
CA PHE A 155 19.90 10.84 18.60
C PHE A 155 20.00 12.02 17.63
N ASP A 156 18.97 12.83 17.55
CA ASP A 156 18.88 13.98 16.65
C ASP A 156 18.28 15.20 17.36
N PRO A 157 19.00 15.73 18.37
CA PRO A 157 18.49 16.88 19.16
C PRO A 157 18.30 18.15 18.33
N GLN A 158 18.92 18.25 17.17
CA GLN A 158 18.79 19.39 16.26
C GLN A 158 17.69 19.17 15.20
N GLY A 159 17.08 17.98 15.11
CA GLY A 159 16.00 17.68 14.17
C GLY A 159 16.41 17.72 12.70
N ILE A 160 17.70 17.51 12.38
CA ILE A 160 18.23 17.61 11.01
C ILE A 160 18.20 16.29 10.24
N LEU A 161 18.04 15.16 10.91
CA LEU A 161 18.00 13.85 10.28
C LEU A 161 16.59 13.54 9.80
N ASN A 162 16.40 13.53 8.48
CA ASN A 162 15.16 13.18 7.82
C ASN A 162 13.91 13.89 8.43
N PRO A 163 13.91 15.23 8.50
CA PRO A 163 12.88 15.99 9.22
C PRO A 163 11.49 15.79 8.62
N GLY A 164 10.47 15.76 9.49
CA GLY A 164 9.07 15.65 9.09
C GLY A 164 8.67 14.30 8.47
N LYS A 165 9.44 13.24 8.70
CA LYS A 165 9.12 11.88 8.27
C LYS A 165 8.71 11.02 9.47
N LEU A 166 7.99 9.92 9.22
CA LEU A 166 7.45 8.95 10.15
C LEU A 166 6.33 9.52 11.03
N PHE A 167 6.59 10.54 11.80
CA PHE A 167 5.63 11.21 12.68
C PHE A 167 5.62 12.71 12.39
N GLU A 168 4.56 13.36 12.77
CA GLU A 168 4.49 14.82 12.74
C GLU A 168 5.52 15.39 13.72
N ALA A 169 6.11 16.53 13.38
CA ALA A 169 7.00 17.19 14.30
C ALA A 169 6.20 17.56 15.57
N HIS A 170 6.78 17.31 16.75
CA HIS A 170 6.23 17.89 17.96
C HIS A 170 6.31 19.42 17.81
N GLU A 171 5.17 20.07 17.82
CA GLU A 171 5.15 21.50 18.11
C GLU A 171 5.65 21.66 19.56
N SER A 172 6.86 22.17 19.70
CA SER A 172 7.51 22.46 20.98
C SER A 172 6.91 23.70 21.63
#